data_4033072287b06631e2d513b144a9a4bf
#
_entry.id   4033072287b06631e2d513b144a9a4bf
#
_cell.length_a   1.000
_cell.length_b   1.000
_cell.length_c   1.000
_cell.angle_alpha   90.00
_cell.angle_beta   90.00
_cell.angle_gamma   90.00
#
_symmetry.space_group_name_H-M   'P 1'
#
loop_
_entity.id
_entity.type
_entity.pdbx_description
1 polymer ?
#
loop_
_entity_poly.entity_id
_entity_poly.type
_entity_poly.pdbx_seq_one_letter_code
_entity_poly.pdbx_strand_id
1 'polypeptide(L)'
;MKILVEVCAQSYVSAMIAEQAKADRIELCAALEVGGLTPSWALIQAARRDLTIPVCVLVRPRAGVFCYTIEEFEIIKNDVVWCREHGIDGVVVGCLDENNELDEAKMKELARLAYPMEIVCHKAFDRTPNPTVSLEKLISWGYDRVLTSGGAKNVAEGTLILKELVTQSADRIEILAGGGVRSNNVLELVQATGVSQVHSSANKFYADKNCSETDLEEVKKIIQALN
;
A
#
# COMPACT_ATOMS: atom_id res chain seq x y z
N MET A 1 -11.85 -6.54 17.54
CA MET A 1 -10.55 -6.75 16.84
C MET A 1 -9.92 -5.38 16.65
N LYS A 2 -8.61 -5.22 16.90
CA LYS A 2 -7.92 -3.95 16.61
C LYS A 2 -7.81 -3.76 15.10
N ILE A 3 -8.18 -2.58 14.59
CA ILE A 3 -7.99 -2.23 13.19
C ILE A 3 -6.62 -1.60 13.04
N LEU A 4 -5.80 -2.09 12.11
CA LEU A 4 -4.47 -1.55 11.84
C LEU A 4 -4.55 -0.34 10.88
N VAL A 5 -3.82 0.72 11.21
CA VAL A 5 -3.75 1.94 10.41
C VAL A 5 -2.37 2.05 9.76
N GLU A 6 -2.33 1.93 8.44
CA GLU A 6 -1.15 2.20 7.62
C GLU A 6 -1.22 3.61 7.05
N VAL A 7 -0.13 4.35 7.18
CA VAL A 7 -0.02 5.70 6.62
C VAL A 7 0.91 5.69 5.40
N CYS A 8 0.41 6.18 4.26
CA CYS A 8 1.22 6.41 3.06
C CYS A 8 2.01 7.71 3.23
N ALA A 9 3.32 7.58 3.42
CA ALA A 9 4.23 8.70 3.69
C ALA A 9 5.13 8.95 2.48
N GLN A 10 5.11 10.19 1.94
CA GLN A 10 5.92 10.54 0.77
C GLN A 10 7.19 11.33 1.08
N SER A 11 7.47 11.55 2.35
CA SER A 11 8.65 12.26 2.81
C SER A 11 9.11 11.74 4.16
N TYR A 12 10.33 12.09 4.55
CA TYR A 12 10.83 11.81 5.90
C TYR A 12 9.93 12.44 6.98
N VAL A 13 9.47 13.68 6.76
CA VAL A 13 8.58 14.39 7.69
C VAL A 13 7.26 13.65 7.85
N SER A 14 6.64 13.24 6.73
CA SER A 14 5.40 12.45 6.74
C SER A 14 5.58 11.12 7.50
N ALA A 15 6.71 10.44 7.31
CA ALA A 15 7.02 9.19 8.01
C ALA A 15 7.12 9.38 9.53
N MET A 16 7.84 10.42 9.98
CA MET A 16 7.95 10.75 11.41
C MET A 16 6.62 11.18 12.03
N ILE A 17 5.78 11.91 11.28
CA ILE A 17 4.42 12.29 11.71
C ILE A 17 3.55 11.04 11.90
N ALA A 18 3.62 10.06 11.00
CA ALA A 18 2.86 8.83 11.11
C ALA A 18 3.18 8.08 12.41
N GLU A 19 4.46 7.90 12.73
CA GLU A 19 4.86 7.28 14.01
C GLU A 19 4.46 8.11 15.23
N GLN A 20 4.65 9.43 15.19
CA GLN A 20 4.22 10.33 16.25
C GLN A 20 2.71 10.24 16.52
N ALA A 21 1.92 10.03 15.47
CA ALA A 21 0.47 9.82 15.55
C ALA A 21 0.09 8.43 16.03
N LYS A 22 1.05 7.51 16.19
CA LYS A 22 0.86 6.09 16.55
C LYS A 22 0.18 5.26 15.46
N ALA A 23 0.51 5.53 14.19
CA ALA A 23 0.20 4.61 13.13
C ALA A 23 0.88 3.24 13.38
N ASP A 24 0.24 2.16 12.93
CA ASP A 24 0.77 0.82 13.14
C ASP A 24 1.87 0.46 12.14
N ARG A 25 1.90 1.10 10.96
CA ARG A 25 2.86 0.86 9.87
C ARG A 25 2.86 2.05 8.92
N ILE A 26 3.93 2.20 8.14
CA ILE A 26 3.93 3.10 6.99
C ILE A 26 4.15 2.36 5.68
N GLU A 27 3.55 2.89 4.60
CA GLU A 27 4.03 2.69 3.24
C GLU A 27 4.86 3.92 2.84
N LEU A 28 6.15 3.75 2.60
CA LEU A 28 7.04 4.81 2.19
C LEU A 28 7.08 4.91 0.66
N CYS A 29 6.76 6.07 0.13
CA CYS A 29 6.78 6.34 -1.31
C CYS A 29 7.42 7.70 -1.61
N ALA A 30 7.44 8.09 -2.86
CA ALA A 30 7.69 9.45 -3.36
C ALA A 30 6.60 9.82 -4.36
N ALA A 31 6.48 11.11 -4.72
CA ALA A 31 5.63 11.57 -5.81
C ALA A 31 4.18 11.04 -5.74
N LEU A 32 3.53 11.25 -4.60
CA LEU A 32 2.17 10.73 -4.35
C LEU A 32 1.11 11.34 -5.29
N GLU A 33 1.37 12.52 -5.86
CA GLU A 33 0.54 13.19 -6.86
C GLU A 33 0.39 12.40 -8.17
N VAL A 34 1.33 11.49 -8.46
CA VAL A 34 1.24 10.55 -9.60
C VAL A 34 0.90 9.12 -9.16
N GLY A 35 0.45 8.97 -7.91
CA GLY A 35 0.05 7.69 -7.31
C GLY A 35 1.19 6.94 -6.63
N GLY A 36 2.28 7.61 -6.32
CA GLY A 36 3.45 7.07 -5.63
C GLY A 36 4.47 6.42 -6.59
N LEU A 37 5.74 6.62 -6.28
CA LEU A 37 6.90 6.01 -6.95
C LEU A 37 7.86 5.47 -5.89
N THR A 38 8.84 4.65 -6.31
CA THR A 38 9.93 4.21 -5.43
C THR A 38 10.64 5.43 -4.83
N PRO A 39 10.77 5.52 -3.50
CA PRO A 39 11.53 6.59 -2.86
C PRO A 39 13.03 6.38 -3.05
N SER A 40 13.83 7.44 -2.90
CA SER A 40 15.27 7.29 -2.95
C SER A 40 15.76 6.36 -1.82
N TRP A 41 16.80 5.57 -2.11
CA TRP A 41 17.40 4.69 -1.10
C TRP A 41 17.85 5.45 0.16
N ALA A 42 18.29 6.70 0.03
CA ALA A 42 18.68 7.52 1.16
C ALA A 42 17.47 7.86 2.07
N LEU A 43 16.30 8.11 1.48
CA LEU A 43 15.05 8.30 2.24
C LEU A 43 14.63 7.01 2.94
N ILE A 44 14.73 5.87 2.26
CA ILE A 44 14.41 4.55 2.83
C ILE A 44 15.32 4.26 4.03
N GLN A 45 16.63 4.46 3.90
CA GLN A 45 17.59 4.25 4.99
C GLN A 45 17.33 5.19 6.18
N ALA A 46 17.04 6.47 5.93
CA ALA A 46 16.72 7.42 6.99
C ALA A 46 15.45 7.01 7.74
N ALA A 47 14.39 6.66 7.04
CA ALA A 47 13.14 6.18 7.64
C ALA A 47 13.38 4.90 8.46
N ARG A 48 14.07 3.89 7.91
CA ARG A 48 14.32 2.62 8.61
C ARG A 48 15.17 2.80 9.87
N ARG A 49 16.14 3.74 9.84
CA ARG A 49 17.00 4.03 11.01
C ARG A 49 16.22 4.65 12.16
N ASP A 50 15.32 5.59 11.85
CA ASP A 50 14.72 6.49 12.84
C ASP A 50 13.31 6.06 13.28
N LEU A 51 12.64 5.18 12.54
CA LEU A 51 11.33 4.64 12.89
C LEU A 51 11.44 3.29 13.62
N THR A 52 10.53 3.09 14.57
CA THR A 52 10.37 1.83 15.30
C THR A 52 9.21 0.98 14.74
N ILE A 53 8.25 1.63 14.06
CA ILE A 53 7.14 0.94 13.39
C ILE A 53 7.59 0.32 12.05
N PRO A 54 6.91 -0.74 11.57
CA PRO A 54 7.23 -1.36 10.30
C PRO A 54 7.18 -0.38 9.12
N VAL A 55 8.14 -0.54 8.20
CA VAL A 55 8.29 0.25 6.97
C VAL A 55 8.12 -0.66 5.77
N CYS A 56 7.03 -0.50 5.02
CA CYS A 56 6.86 -1.07 3.70
C CYS A 56 7.27 -0.05 2.64
N VAL A 57 8.01 -0.47 1.62
CA VAL A 57 8.50 0.43 0.55
C VAL A 57 7.74 0.18 -0.73
N LEU A 58 7.16 1.24 -1.30
CA LEU A 58 6.57 1.18 -2.63
C LEU A 58 7.68 1.01 -3.67
N VAL A 59 7.61 -0.06 -4.44
CA VAL A 59 8.53 -0.32 -5.56
C VAL A 59 7.77 -0.16 -6.87
N ARG A 60 7.88 1.03 -7.45
CA ARG A 60 7.25 1.44 -8.69
C ARG A 60 8.15 2.44 -9.43
N PRO A 61 8.77 2.04 -10.56
CA PRO A 61 9.85 2.83 -11.19
C PRO A 61 9.35 4.09 -11.90
N ARG A 62 8.09 4.12 -12.33
CA ARG A 62 7.48 5.24 -13.05
C ARG A 62 5.97 5.35 -12.84
N ALA A 63 5.43 6.50 -13.13
CA ALA A 63 3.98 6.73 -13.23
C ALA A 63 3.35 6.02 -14.45
N GLY A 64 2.03 6.03 -14.54
CA GLY A 64 1.25 5.44 -15.63
C GLY A 64 0.86 3.99 -15.38
N VAL A 65 0.81 3.20 -16.46
CA VAL A 65 0.36 1.81 -16.44
C VAL A 65 1.34 0.88 -15.73
N PHE A 66 0.84 -0.26 -15.27
CA PHE A 66 1.61 -1.26 -14.51
C PHE A 66 2.15 -2.40 -15.39
N CYS A 67 2.04 -2.27 -16.70
CA CYS A 67 2.69 -3.16 -17.66
C CYS A 67 4.11 -2.64 -17.91
N TYR A 68 5.12 -3.40 -17.52
CA TYR A 68 6.52 -2.99 -17.51
C TYR A 68 7.33 -3.71 -18.57
N THR A 69 8.30 -2.99 -19.20
CA THR A 69 9.29 -3.61 -20.07
C THR A 69 10.21 -4.54 -19.28
N ILE A 70 11.06 -5.27 -19.99
CA ILE A 70 12.07 -6.14 -19.35
C ILE A 70 13.02 -5.30 -18.48
N GLU A 71 13.49 -4.16 -18.99
CA GLU A 71 14.41 -3.26 -18.29
C GLU A 71 13.77 -2.64 -17.04
N GLU A 72 12.50 -2.21 -17.14
CA GLU A 72 11.75 -1.68 -16.01
C GLU A 72 11.52 -2.76 -14.93
N PHE A 73 11.28 -3.98 -15.34
CA PHE A 73 11.13 -5.10 -14.42
C PHE A 73 12.44 -5.45 -13.72
N GLU A 74 13.59 -5.37 -14.44
CA GLU A 74 14.91 -5.52 -13.80
C GLU A 74 15.14 -4.44 -12.72
N ILE A 75 14.71 -3.18 -12.95
CA ILE A 75 14.78 -2.12 -11.93
C ILE A 75 13.93 -2.51 -10.71
N ILE A 76 12.69 -2.96 -10.91
CA ILE A 76 11.80 -3.40 -9.82
C ILE A 76 12.45 -4.52 -9.00
N LYS A 77 13.02 -5.54 -9.67
CA LYS A 77 13.68 -6.66 -8.99
C LYS A 77 14.86 -6.19 -8.13
N ASN A 78 15.68 -5.31 -8.69
CA ASN A 78 16.85 -4.78 -7.99
C ASN A 78 16.44 -3.96 -6.76
N ASP A 79 15.38 -3.14 -6.86
CA ASP A 79 14.85 -2.38 -5.73
C ASP A 79 14.30 -3.31 -4.63
N VAL A 80 13.59 -4.39 -5.00
CA VAL A 80 13.10 -5.40 -4.05
C VAL A 80 14.25 -6.11 -3.34
N VAL A 81 15.27 -6.55 -4.09
CA VAL A 81 16.45 -7.20 -3.52
C VAL A 81 17.19 -6.25 -2.59
N TRP A 82 17.35 -4.99 -3.01
CA TRP A 82 18.01 -3.97 -2.19
C TRP A 82 17.24 -3.75 -0.87
N CYS A 83 15.92 -3.63 -0.90
CA CYS A 83 15.10 -3.49 0.31
C CYS A 83 15.32 -4.67 1.27
N ARG A 84 15.31 -5.90 0.76
CA ARG A 84 15.55 -7.10 1.56
C ARG A 84 16.93 -7.10 2.23
N GLU A 85 17.97 -6.74 1.48
CA GLU A 85 19.34 -6.72 1.99
C GLU A 85 19.59 -5.62 3.02
N HIS A 86 18.71 -4.60 3.07
CA HIS A 86 18.81 -3.50 4.01
C HIS A 86 17.79 -3.55 5.16
N GLY A 87 17.16 -4.71 5.37
CA GLY A 87 16.31 -4.97 6.53
C GLY A 87 15.00 -4.18 6.54
N ILE A 88 14.42 -3.95 5.36
CA ILE A 88 13.08 -3.37 5.22
C ILE A 88 12.05 -4.44 5.56
N ASP A 89 10.95 -4.02 6.19
CA ASP A 89 9.95 -4.95 6.71
C ASP A 89 9.02 -5.51 5.60
N GLY A 90 8.77 -4.74 4.54
CA GLY A 90 7.93 -5.18 3.43
C GLY A 90 8.12 -4.35 2.16
N VAL A 91 7.68 -4.91 1.04
CA VAL A 91 7.64 -4.22 -0.26
C VAL A 91 6.25 -4.23 -0.86
N VAL A 92 5.90 -3.15 -1.55
CA VAL A 92 4.59 -2.95 -2.18
C VAL A 92 4.79 -2.87 -3.69
N VAL A 93 4.29 -3.86 -4.41
CA VAL A 93 4.59 -4.11 -5.83
C VAL A 93 3.31 -4.41 -6.62
N GLY A 94 3.40 -4.43 -7.95
CA GLY A 94 2.31 -4.90 -8.80
C GLY A 94 2.63 -4.75 -10.26
N CYS A 95 2.55 -5.85 -11.00
CA CYS A 95 2.77 -5.92 -12.45
C CYS A 95 1.54 -6.48 -13.14
N LEU A 96 1.14 -5.84 -14.22
CA LEU A 96 0.06 -6.29 -15.08
C LEU A 96 0.59 -6.66 -16.47
N ASP A 97 -0.15 -7.52 -17.15
CA ASP A 97 0.03 -7.82 -18.56
C ASP A 97 -0.76 -6.84 -19.47
N GLU A 98 -0.76 -7.11 -20.76
CA GLU A 98 -1.45 -6.31 -21.77
C GLU A 98 -2.99 -6.33 -21.64
N ASN A 99 -3.54 -7.34 -20.95
CA ASN A 99 -4.96 -7.52 -20.71
C ASN A 99 -5.40 -6.94 -19.35
N ASN A 100 -4.51 -6.24 -18.64
CA ASN A 100 -4.66 -5.81 -17.25
C ASN A 100 -4.85 -6.98 -16.25
N GLU A 101 -4.47 -8.20 -16.60
CA GLU A 101 -4.36 -9.29 -15.64
C GLU A 101 -3.05 -9.18 -14.86
N LEU A 102 -3.00 -9.74 -13.65
CA LEU A 102 -1.76 -9.85 -12.91
C LEU A 102 -0.76 -10.70 -13.70
N ASP A 103 0.42 -10.13 -14.03
CA ASP A 103 1.49 -10.84 -14.74
C ASP A 103 2.07 -11.93 -13.83
N GLU A 104 1.61 -13.17 -14.05
CA GLU A 104 1.91 -14.30 -13.17
C GLU A 104 3.42 -14.52 -13.00
N ALA A 105 4.18 -14.46 -14.10
CA ALA A 105 5.61 -14.72 -14.05
C ALA A 105 6.34 -13.66 -13.20
N LYS A 106 6.05 -12.38 -13.45
CA LYS A 106 6.64 -11.27 -12.70
C LYS A 106 6.21 -11.28 -11.24
N MET A 107 4.92 -11.46 -10.95
CA MET A 107 4.39 -11.42 -9.59
C MET A 107 4.94 -12.57 -8.73
N LYS A 108 5.04 -13.78 -9.26
CA LYS A 108 5.68 -14.92 -8.57
C LYS A 108 7.17 -14.70 -8.31
N GLU A 109 7.88 -14.12 -9.29
CA GLU A 109 9.30 -13.81 -9.12
C GLU A 109 9.52 -12.78 -8.02
N LEU A 110 8.68 -11.72 -7.96
CA LEU A 110 8.74 -10.71 -6.90
C LEU A 110 8.46 -11.31 -5.52
N ALA A 111 7.46 -12.18 -5.40
CA ALA A 111 7.19 -12.88 -4.13
C ALA A 111 8.41 -13.69 -3.65
N ARG A 112 9.06 -14.43 -4.56
CA ARG A 112 10.28 -15.17 -4.23
C ARG A 112 11.45 -14.26 -3.82
N LEU A 113 11.63 -13.12 -4.50
CA LEU A 113 12.72 -12.18 -4.21
C LEU A 113 12.50 -11.41 -2.92
N ALA A 114 11.26 -11.12 -2.56
CA ALA A 114 10.91 -10.40 -1.35
C ALA A 114 11.14 -11.23 -0.08
N TYR A 115 11.00 -12.56 -0.14
CA TYR A 115 11.13 -13.41 1.06
C TYR A 115 12.47 -13.16 1.80
N PRO A 116 12.48 -12.96 3.15
CA PRO A 116 11.38 -13.11 4.10
C PRO A 116 10.59 -11.81 4.43
N MET A 117 10.78 -10.71 3.68
CA MET A 117 9.96 -9.50 3.85
C MET A 117 8.49 -9.80 3.52
N GLU A 118 7.59 -8.99 4.09
CA GLU A 118 6.20 -8.96 3.63
C GLU A 118 6.09 -8.47 2.19
N ILE A 119 5.19 -9.06 1.42
CA ILE A 119 4.90 -8.63 0.06
C ILE A 119 3.44 -8.23 -0.10
N VAL A 120 3.23 -7.04 -0.65
CA VAL A 120 1.91 -6.41 -0.79
C VAL A 120 1.65 -6.12 -2.27
N CYS A 121 0.48 -6.48 -2.77
CA CYS A 121 0.05 -6.03 -4.08
C CYS A 121 -0.59 -4.64 -3.95
N HIS A 122 -0.06 -3.64 -4.66
CA HIS A 122 -0.62 -2.28 -4.68
C HIS A 122 -1.86 -2.16 -5.57
N LYS A 123 -2.33 -0.93 -5.78
CA LYS A 123 -3.54 -0.61 -6.57
C LYS A 123 -3.49 -0.99 -8.07
N ALA A 124 -2.47 -1.68 -8.56
CA ALA A 124 -2.54 -2.41 -9.82
C ALA A 124 -3.68 -3.44 -9.78
N PHE A 125 -3.96 -4.02 -8.61
CA PHE A 125 -5.10 -4.91 -8.39
C PHE A 125 -6.44 -4.28 -8.80
N ASP A 126 -6.64 -2.98 -8.53
CA ASP A 126 -7.87 -2.27 -8.89
C ASP A 126 -8.06 -2.08 -10.42
N ARG A 127 -7.07 -2.44 -11.23
CA ARG A 127 -7.13 -2.41 -12.70
C ARG A 127 -7.46 -3.77 -13.29
N THR A 128 -7.42 -4.83 -12.48
CA THR A 128 -7.71 -6.18 -12.99
C THR A 128 -9.20 -6.32 -13.33
N PRO A 129 -9.53 -7.06 -14.41
CA PRO A 129 -10.91 -7.19 -14.86
C PRO A 129 -11.77 -8.02 -13.91
N ASN A 130 -11.14 -8.92 -13.14
CA ASN A 130 -11.84 -9.79 -12.18
C ASN A 130 -11.10 -9.84 -10.85
N PRO A 131 -11.48 -8.99 -9.87
CA PRO A 131 -10.79 -8.91 -8.58
C PRO A 131 -10.87 -10.22 -7.77
N THR A 132 -11.93 -11.00 -7.88
CA THR A 132 -12.06 -12.27 -7.13
C THR A 132 -11.08 -13.32 -7.64
N VAL A 133 -10.91 -13.42 -8.97
CA VAL A 133 -9.88 -14.30 -9.56
C VAL A 133 -8.47 -13.81 -9.23
N SER A 134 -8.24 -12.51 -9.30
CA SER A 134 -6.94 -11.91 -8.98
C SER A 134 -6.56 -12.11 -7.51
N LEU A 135 -7.53 -12.08 -6.59
CA LEU A 135 -7.29 -12.36 -5.18
C LEU A 135 -6.79 -13.81 -4.95
N GLU A 136 -7.44 -14.80 -5.58
CA GLU A 136 -6.99 -16.21 -5.46
C GLU A 136 -5.59 -16.41 -6.05
N LYS A 137 -5.26 -15.72 -7.14
CA LYS A 137 -3.90 -15.73 -7.69
C LYS A 137 -2.90 -15.21 -6.64
N LEU A 138 -3.13 -14.04 -6.04
CA LEU A 138 -2.24 -13.47 -5.02
C LEU A 138 -2.08 -14.40 -3.80
N ILE A 139 -3.17 -14.98 -3.32
CA ILE A 139 -3.15 -15.98 -2.23
C ILE A 139 -2.24 -17.17 -2.62
N SER A 140 -2.44 -17.72 -3.82
CA SER A 140 -1.67 -18.88 -4.29
C SER A 140 -0.17 -18.58 -4.50
N TRP A 141 0.18 -17.30 -4.71
CA TRP A 141 1.56 -16.84 -4.90
C TRP A 141 2.23 -16.37 -3.62
N GLY A 142 1.51 -16.43 -2.48
CA GLY A 142 2.05 -16.10 -1.16
C GLY A 142 2.18 -14.60 -0.88
N TYR A 143 1.27 -13.79 -1.41
CA TYR A 143 1.16 -12.38 -1.02
C TYR A 143 0.51 -12.25 0.34
N ASP A 144 1.06 -11.38 1.20
CA ASP A 144 0.56 -11.15 2.56
C ASP A 144 -0.65 -10.21 2.58
N ARG A 145 -0.66 -9.20 1.69
CA ARG A 145 -1.72 -8.17 1.62
C ARG A 145 -2.01 -7.73 0.19
N VAL A 146 -3.22 -7.17 0.02
CA VAL A 146 -3.60 -6.44 -1.19
C VAL A 146 -4.18 -5.08 -0.81
N LEU A 147 -3.59 -3.99 -1.33
CA LEU A 147 -4.09 -2.63 -1.22
C LEU A 147 -5.12 -2.38 -2.33
N THR A 148 -6.35 -2.13 -1.95
CA THR A 148 -7.44 -1.96 -2.92
C THR A 148 -8.48 -0.95 -2.45
N SER A 149 -9.13 -0.31 -3.40
CA SER A 149 -10.36 0.47 -3.19
C SER A 149 -11.62 -0.29 -3.65
N GLY A 150 -11.51 -1.61 -3.86
CA GLY A 150 -12.58 -2.42 -4.45
C GLY A 150 -12.77 -2.19 -5.95
N GLY A 151 -11.68 -1.84 -6.67
CA GLY A 151 -11.72 -1.53 -8.11
C GLY A 151 -12.41 -0.21 -8.45
N ALA A 152 -12.81 0.58 -7.46
CA ALA A 152 -13.53 1.83 -7.62
C ALA A 152 -12.59 3.05 -7.47
N LYS A 153 -13.13 4.26 -7.70
CA LYS A 153 -12.38 5.51 -7.55
C LYS A 153 -11.89 5.71 -6.10
N ASN A 154 -12.70 5.31 -5.14
CA ASN A 154 -12.42 5.42 -3.70
C ASN A 154 -13.12 4.29 -2.92
N VAL A 155 -12.76 4.12 -1.66
CA VAL A 155 -13.30 3.06 -0.79
C VAL A 155 -14.80 3.14 -0.56
N ALA A 156 -15.41 4.34 -0.61
CA ALA A 156 -16.85 4.50 -0.43
C ALA A 156 -17.63 3.92 -1.61
N GLU A 157 -17.14 4.14 -2.83
CA GLU A 157 -17.73 3.56 -4.04
C GLU A 157 -17.46 2.05 -4.15
N GLY A 158 -16.34 1.57 -3.60
CA GLY A 158 -15.92 0.16 -3.65
C GLY A 158 -16.37 -0.72 -2.49
N THR A 159 -17.19 -0.22 -1.57
CA THR A 159 -17.57 -0.89 -0.33
C THR A 159 -18.10 -2.31 -0.54
N LEU A 160 -18.95 -2.54 -1.56
CA LEU A 160 -19.50 -3.87 -1.84
C LEU A 160 -18.42 -4.88 -2.22
N ILE A 161 -17.55 -4.51 -3.14
CA ILE A 161 -16.44 -5.38 -3.58
C ILE A 161 -15.44 -5.59 -2.44
N LEU A 162 -15.12 -4.56 -1.65
CA LEU A 162 -14.27 -4.72 -0.46
C LEU A 162 -14.83 -5.77 0.50
N LYS A 163 -16.13 -5.74 0.77
CA LYS A 163 -16.81 -6.74 1.61
C LYS A 163 -16.71 -8.15 1.01
N GLU A 164 -16.91 -8.30 -0.30
CA GLU A 164 -16.78 -9.58 -0.99
C GLU A 164 -15.35 -10.11 -0.88
N LEU A 165 -14.34 -9.27 -1.13
CA LEU A 165 -12.92 -9.63 -1.02
C LEU A 165 -12.54 -10.04 0.42
N VAL A 166 -13.03 -9.34 1.45
CA VAL A 166 -12.83 -9.72 2.85
C VAL A 166 -13.43 -11.09 3.13
N THR A 167 -14.66 -11.33 2.66
CA THR A 167 -15.30 -12.64 2.84
C THR A 167 -14.53 -13.75 2.12
N GLN A 168 -14.08 -13.48 0.90
CA GLN A 168 -13.33 -14.45 0.08
C GLN A 168 -11.93 -14.70 0.63
N SER A 169 -11.26 -13.68 1.16
CA SER A 169 -9.89 -13.83 1.69
C SER A 169 -9.81 -14.90 2.77
N ALA A 170 -10.84 -14.98 3.63
CA ALA A 170 -10.94 -15.98 4.69
C ALA A 170 -9.62 -16.10 5.50
N ASP A 171 -9.07 -14.96 5.86
CA ASP A 171 -7.79 -14.79 6.59
C ASP A 171 -6.55 -15.39 5.89
N ARG A 172 -6.66 -15.72 4.58
CA ARG A 172 -5.52 -16.25 3.79
C ARG A 172 -4.63 -15.14 3.22
N ILE A 173 -5.15 -13.94 3.11
CA ILE A 173 -4.50 -12.71 2.68
C ILE A 173 -5.24 -11.52 3.30
N GLU A 174 -4.51 -10.49 3.71
CA GLU A 174 -5.11 -9.31 4.30
C GLU A 174 -5.63 -8.33 3.24
N ILE A 175 -6.86 -7.86 3.42
CA ILE A 175 -7.44 -6.81 2.58
C ILE A 175 -7.15 -5.45 3.23
N LEU A 176 -6.23 -4.69 2.65
CA LEU A 176 -5.85 -3.35 3.07
C LEU A 176 -6.71 -2.33 2.29
N ALA A 177 -7.76 -1.80 2.93
CA ALA A 177 -8.65 -0.85 2.28
C ALA A 177 -8.01 0.53 2.16
N GLY A 178 -7.82 1.02 0.93
CA GLY A 178 -7.20 2.31 0.67
C GLY A 178 -7.71 3.02 -0.58
N GLY A 179 -7.60 4.35 -0.56
CA GLY A 179 -8.13 5.23 -1.59
C GLY A 179 -9.24 6.11 -1.04
N GLY A 180 -8.86 7.26 -0.48
CA GLY A 180 -9.78 8.24 0.10
C GLY A 180 -10.25 7.91 1.52
N VAL A 181 -9.53 7.08 2.26
CA VAL A 181 -9.78 6.85 3.69
C VAL A 181 -9.44 8.11 4.48
N ARG A 182 -10.38 8.57 5.30
CA ARG A 182 -10.30 9.76 6.15
C ARG A 182 -11.01 9.50 7.48
N SER A 183 -10.79 10.37 8.46
CA SER A 183 -11.41 10.28 9.79
C SER A 183 -12.95 10.33 9.78
N ASN A 184 -13.51 10.93 8.74
CA ASN A 184 -14.97 11.07 8.60
C ASN A 184 -15.67 9.88 7.92
N ASN A 185 -14.92 8.91 7.37
CA ASN A 185 -15.50 7.76 6.67
C ASN A 185 -14.95 6.40 7.15
N VAL A 186 -13.84 6.40 7.89
CA VAL A 186 -13.12 5.16 8.24
C VAL A 186 -13.97 4.20 9.10
N LEU A 187 -14.72 4.72 10.05
CA LEU A 187 -15.57 3.89 10.92
C LEU A 187 -16.67 3.19 10.11
N GLU A 188 -17.37 3.94 9.27
CA GLU A 188 -18.43 3.39 8.39
C GLU A 188 -17.83 2.35 7.42
N LEU A 189 -16.67 2.63 6.83
CA LEU A 189 -15.94 1.70 5.95
C LEU A 189 -15.68 0.36 6.66
N VAL A 190 -15.09 0.40 7.85
CA VAL A 190 -14.75 -0.81 8.61
C VAL A 190 -16.00 -1.59 8.98
N GLN A 191 -17.07 -0.91 9.46
CA GLN A 191 -18.33 -1.55 9.83
C GLN A 191 -19.04 -2.19 8.63
N ALA A 192 -19.00 -1.55 7.47
CA ALA A 192 -19.67 -2.03 6.27
C ALA A 192 -18.93 -3.19 5.58
N THR A 193 -17.60 -3.20 5.64
CA THR A 193 -16.77 -4.16 4.88
C THR A 193 -16.18 -5.27 5.72
N GLY A 194 -15.93 -5.01 7.01
CA GLY A 194 -15.23 -5.94 7.90
C GLY A 194 -13.71 -5.97 7.71
N VAL A 195 -13.10 -5.00 7.00
CA VAL A 195 -11.65 -4.94 6.85
C VAL A 195 -10.94 -4.80 8.20
N SER A 196 -9.82 -5.48 8.36
CA SER A 196 -8.95 -5.43 9.54
C SER A 196 -7.85 -4.35 9.42
N GLN A 197 -7.62 -3.81 8.22
CA GLN A 197 -6.56 -2.86 7.93
C GLN A 197 -7.04 -1.75 7.01
N VAL A 198 -6.59 -0.52 7.27
CA VAL A 198 -6.90 0.66 6.46
C VAL A 198 -5.63 1.41 6.10
N HIS A 199 -5.62 1.99 4.90
CA HIS A 199 -4.53 2.76 4.33
C HIS A 199 -4.98 4.18 4.01
N SER A 200 -4.25 5.17 4.53
CA SER A 200 -4.53 6.59 4.29
C SER A 200 -3.25 7.39 4.13
N SER A 201 -3.21 8.31 3.19
CA SER A 201 -2.15 9.32 3.16
C SER A 201 -2.33 10.37 4.25
N ALA A 202 -3.56 10.55 4.71
CA ALA A 202 -3.95 11.60 5.66
C ALA A 202 -3.36 13.00 5.31
N ASN A 203 -3.19 13.27 4.01
CA ASN A 203 -2.51 14.46 3.51
C ASN A 203 -3.30 15.75 3.74
N LYS A 204 -2.54 16.81 4.01
CA LYS A 204 -2.97 18.20 3.94
C LYS A 204 -1.99 19.01 3.09
N PHE A 205 -2.53 19.89 2.28
CA PHE A 205 -1.72 20.84 1.51
C PHE A 205 -1.31 22.02 2.38
N TYR A 206 -0.02 22.29 2.45
CA TYR A 206 0.58 23.42 3.18
C TYR A 206 1.02 24.49 2.19
N ALA A 207 0.21 25.55 2.08
CA ALA A 207 0.40 26.61 1.09
C ALA A 207 1.72 27.39 1.27
N ASP A 208 2.18 27.55 2.51
CA ASP A 208 3.44 28.21 2.86
C ASP A 208 4.68 27.44 2.37
N LYS A 209 4.55 26.11 2.22
CA LYS A 209 5.61 25.20 1.75
C LYS A 209 5.38 24.75 0.30
N ASN A 210 4.22 25.06 -0.27
CA ASN A 210 3.77 24.56 -1.58
C ASN A 210 3.91 23.05 -1.73
N CYS A 211 3.59 22.28 -0.67
CA CYS A 211 3.66 20.83 -0.67
C CYS A 211 2.53 20.20 0.15
N SER A 212 2.28 18.91 -0.10
CA SER A 212 1.38 18.10 0.70
C SER A 212 2.20 17.20 1.62
N GLU A 213 1.82 17.17 2.90
CA GLU A 213 2.42 16.30 3.91
C GLU A 213 1.32 15.62 4.71
N THR A 214 1.67 14.53 5.39
CA THR A 214 0.77 13.87 6.34
C THR A 214 0.37 14.84 7.45
N ASP A 215 -0.91 14.93 7.74
CA ASP A 215 -1.45 15.75 8.84
C ASP A 215 -1.54 14.91 10.11
N LEU A 216 -0.78 15.30 11.13
CA LEU A 216 -0.77 14.64 12.44
C LEU A 216 -2.16 14.49 13.05
N GLU A 217 -2.97 15.54 12.98
CA GLU A 217 -4.30 15.53 13.58
C GLU A 217 -5.29 14.65 12.81
N GLU A 218 -5.14 14.58 11.50
CA GLU A 218 -5.97 13.67 10.69
C GLU A 218 -5.66 12.20 10.99
N VAL A 219 -4.35 11.82 11.10
CA VAL A 219 -3.98 10.46 11.49
C VAL A 219 -4.51 10.10 12.87
N LYS A 220 -4.36 11.01 13.86
CA LYS A 220 -4.91 10.80 15.21
C LYS A 220 -6.43 10.61 15.20
N LYS A 221 -7.16 11.42 14.42
CA LYS A 221 -8.61 11.29 14.28
C LYS A 221 -9.03 9.97 13.63
N ILE A 222 -8.29 9.49 12.60
CA ILE A 222 -8.51 8.18 12.00
C ILE A 222 -8.37 7.09 13.07
N ILE A 223 -7.27 7.09 13.81
CA ILE A 223 -7.02 6.11 14.88
C ILE A 223 -8.08 6.20 16.00
N GLN A 224 -8.44 7.41 16.40
CA GLN A 224 -9.46 7.63 17.43
C GLN A 224 -10.86 7.12 17.00
N ALA A 225 -11.20 7.27 15.73
CA ALA A 225 -12.48 6.78 15.20
C ALA A 225 -12.59 5.25 15.20
N LEU A 226 -11.46 4.54 15.28
CA LEU A 226 -11.38 3.08 15.25
C LEU A 226 -11.21 2.42 16.63
N ASN A 227 -10.99 3.22 17.69
CA ASN A 227 -10.86 2.78 19.09
C ASN A 227 -12.16 3.01 19.87
#